data_53a1cd205eaf77901bbf0b3b040a0e53
#
_entry.id   53a1cd205eaf77901bbf0b3b040a0e53
#
_cell.length_a   1.000
_cell.length_b   1.000
_cell.length_c   1.000
_cell.angle_alpha   90.00
_cell.angle_beta   90.00
_cell.angle_gamma   90.00
#
_symmetry.space_group_name_H-M   'P 1'
#
loop_
_entity.id
_entity.type
_entity.pdbx_description
1 polymer ?
#
loop_
_entity_poly.entity_id
_entity_poly.type
_entity_poly.pdbx_seq_one_letter_code
_entity_poly.pdbx_strand_id
1 'polypeptide(L)'
;DGFVSLGGGSVMDTCKASNLYSCFQSEFPDYVNAPIGKAKPVPGPLKPHIACPTTFGTASECTGIAIFDLLEMEAKTGIVSPRLRPDLGLLDPLSLKTLHPMIRAANAFDVFSHACESLTARPFTHRQAPDHPSRRPLSQGANPYSDIACLEAIQLVGENLIQAVHDPEDENLEALMFAGMLAGIGFGNAGCHLPHGMSYAVAGLCKDYQPDGWSSDHALVPHGISVIVNSPAVFRFTGSACQER
;
A
#
# COMPACT_ATOMS: atom_id res chain seq x y z
N ASP A 1 -14.10 -15.27 18.11
CA ASP A 1 -13.51 -15.62 16.82
C ASP A 1 -12.96 -14.38 16.15
N GLY A 2 -11.78 -14.46 15.53
CA GLY A 2 -11.11 -13.37 14.84
C GLY A 2 -10.10 -13.89 13.84
N PHE A 3 -9.41 -12.97 13.19
CA PHE A 3 -8.37 -13.28 12.22
C PHE A 3 -7.02 -12.75 12.71
N VAL A 4 -5.95 -13.50 12.43
CA VAL A 4 -4.57 -13.06 12.61
C VAL A 4 -3.85 -13.31 11.30
N SER A 5 -3.18 -12.29 10.77
CA SER A 5 -2.32 -12.42 9.60
C SER A 5 -0.86 -12.14 10.00
N LEU A 6 0.02 -13.05 9.65
CA LEU A 6 1.47 -12.92 9.81
C LEU A 6 2.11 -13.07 8.43
N GLY A 7 2.64 -11.99 7.87
CA GLY A 7 3.23 -12.00 6.54
C GLY A 7 3.30 -10.62 5.89
N GLY A 8 3.64 -10.59 4.62
CA GLY A 8 3.63 -9.38 3.81
C GLY A 8 2.23 -8.94 3.36
N GLY A 9 2.16 -7.92 2.51
CA GLY A 9 0.90 -7.37 1.99
C GLY A 9 -0.05 -8.43 1.43
N SER A 10 0.45 -9.37 0.63
CA SER A 10 -0.37 -10.44 0.03
C SER A 10 -1.07 -11.31 1.07
N VAL A 11 -0.39 -11.64 2.18
CA VAL A 11 -0.98 -12.43 3.28
C VAL A 11 -2.04 -11.61 4.00
N MET A 12 -1.75 -10.37 4.32
CA MET A 12 -2.69 -9.48 5.01
C MET A 12 -3.94 -9.22 4.14
N ASP A 13 -3.76 -8.97 2.85
CA ASP A 13 -4.86 -8.70 1.93
C ASP A 13 -5.73 -9.95 1.71
N THR A 14 -5.12 -11.13 1.60
CA THR A 14 -5.86 -12.41 1.57
C THR A 14 -6.67 -12.59 2.86
N CYS A 15 -6.09 -12.27 4.02
CA CYS A 15 -6.77 -12.37 5.30
C CYS A 15 -7.95 -11.39 5.40
N LYS A 16 -7.81 -10.15 4.93
CA LYS A 16 -8.89 -9.16 4.84
C LYS A 16 -10.04 -9.65 3.96
N ALA A 17 -9.72 -10.17 2.78
CA ALA A 17 -10.72 -10.72 1.87
C ALA A 17 -11.42 -11.93 2.49
N SER A 18 -10.66 -12.86 3.09
CA SER A 18 -11.22 -14.04 3.77
C SER A 18 -12.15 -13.64 4.92
N ASN A 19 -11.76 -12.63 5.71
CA ASN A 19 -12.62 -12.09 6.77
C ASN A 19 -13.94 -11.55 6.19
N LEU A 20 -13.86 -10.74 5.14
CA LEU A 20 -15.04 -10.18 4.47
C LEU A 20 -16.00 -11.27 4.00
N TYR A 21 -15.51 -12.22 3.20
CA TYR A 21 -16.38 -13.27 2.63
C TYR A 21 -16.84 -14.31 3.66
N SER A 22 -16.14 -14.45 4.80
CA SER A 22 -16.61 -15.26 5.92
C SER A 22 -17.76 -14.62 6.69
N CYS A 23 -17.84 -13.28 6.69
CA CYS A 23 -18.92 -12.54 7.34
C CYS A 23 -20.13 -12.34 6.44
N PHE A 24 -19.89 -12.13 5.16
CA PHE A 24 -20.92 -11.79 4.16
C PHE A 24 -20.74 -12.66 2.93
N GLN A 25 -21.46 -13.77 2.88
CA GLN A 25 -21.44 -14.66 1.71
C GLN A 25 -21.95 -13.91 0.48
N SER A 26 -21.16 -13.92 -0.58
CA SER A 26 -21.42 -13.22 -1.83
C SER A 26 -20.55 -13.81 -2.94
N GLU A 27 -20.91 -13.50 -4.19
CA GLU A 27 -20.03 -13.79 -5.32
C GLU A 27 -18.77 -12.92 -5.23
N PHE A 28 -17.62 -13.49 -5.61
CA PHE A 28 -16.33 -12.78 -5.50
C PHE A 28 -16.36 -11.39 -6.16
N PRO A 29 -16.92 -11.17 -7.38
CA PRO A 29 -16.93 -9.84 -8.01
C PRO A 29 -17.80 -8.81 -7.31
N ASP A 30 -18.64 -9.19 -6.34
CA ASP A 30 -19.61 -8.27 -5.75
C ASP A 30 -18.94 -7.11 -5.02
N TYR A 31 -17.86 -7.36 -4.27
CA TYR A 31 -17.13 -6.33 -3.53
C TYR A 31 -15.90 -5.79 -4.26
N VAL A 32 -15.47 -6.46 -5.33
CA VAL A 32 -14.32 -6.03 -6.14
C VAL A 32 -14.60 -4.69 -6.81
N ASN A 33 -13.59 -3.84 -6.88
CA ASN A 33 -13.69 -2.50 -7.45
C ASN A 33 -14.14 -2.51 -8.92
N ALA A 34 -14.93 -1.51 -9.28
CA ALA A 34 -15.26 -1.24 -10.68
C ALA A 34 -14.00 -0.79 -11.46
N PRO A 35 -13.91 -1.06 -12.76
CA PRO A 35 -14.93 -1.66 -13.64
C PRO A 35 -14.92 -3.19 -13.65
N ILE A 36 -13.98 -3.83 -12.98
CA ILE A 36 -13.81 -5.29 -12.97
C ILE A 36 -14.94 -5.96 -12.17
N GLY A 37 -15.22 -5.45 -10.99
CA GLY A 37 -16.28 -5.91 -10.12
C GLY A 37 -17.42 -4.92 -9.99
N LYS A 38 -18.33 -5.20 -9.04
CA LYS A 38 -19.56 -4.43 -8.82
C LYS A 38 -19.42 -3.35 -7.76
N ALA A 39 -18.30 -3.31 -7.04
CA ALA A 39 -17.99 -2.35 -5.98
C ALA A 39 -19.13 -2.17 -4.96
N LYS A 40 -19.83 -3.27 -4.59
CA LYS A 40 -20.88 -3.21 -3.57
C LYS A 40 -20.28 -2.77 -2.23
N PRO A 41 -20.97 -1.93 -1.47
CA PRO A 41 -20.52 -1.56 -0.14
C PRO A 41 -20.51 -2.78 0.79
N VAL A 42 -19.50 -2.86 1.66
CA VAL A 42 -19.44 -3.89 2.72
C VAL A 42 -20.59 -3.63 3.72
N PRO A 43 -21.47 -4.61 3.96
CA PRO A 43 -22.74 -4.35 4.65
C PRO A 43 -22.62 -3.99 6.13
N GLY A 44 -21.54 -4.43 6.81
CA GLY A 44 -21.40 -4.25 8.25
C GLY A 44 -19.99 -4.47 8.77
N PRO A 45 -19.80 -4.56 10.09
CA PRO A 45 -18.51 -4.84 10.71
C PRO A 45 -18.03 -6.25 10.35
N LEU A 46 -16.70 -6.41 10.26
CA LEU A 46 -16.05 -7.70 10.11
C LEU A 46 -15.63 -8.25 11.48
N LYS A 47 -15.09 -9.47 11.49
CA LYS A 47 -14.49 -10.04 12.71
C LYS A 47 -13.19 -9.30 13.04
N PRO A 48 -12.80 -9.22 14.33
CA PRO A 48 -11.54 -8.63 14.73
C PRO A 48 -10.35 -9.20 13.94
N HIS A 49 -9.45 -8.32 13.51
CA HIS A 49 -8.26 -8.69 12.73
C HIS A 49 -7.00 -8.07 13.32
N ILE A 50 -6.03 -8.91 13.68
CA ILE A 50 -4.68 -8.50 14.07
C ILE A 50 -3.75 -8.77 12.87
N ALA A 51 -3.09 -7.73 12.38
CA ALA A 51 -2.14 -7.82 11.28
C ALA A 51 -0.69 -7.68 11.80
N CYS A 52 0.15 -8.68 11.52
CA CYS A 52 1.57 -8.72 11.90
C CYS A 52 2.40 -8.69 10.60
N PRO A 53 2.86 -7.53 10.12
CA PRO A 53 3.61 -7.43 8.89
C PRO A 53 5.02 -8.02 9.04
N THR A 54 5.47 -8.73 8.01
CA THR A 54 6.86 -9.17 7.84
C THR A 54 7.56 -8.45 6.70
N THR A 55 6.93 -7.43 6.16
CA THR A 55 7.43 -6.47 5.18
C THR A 55 7.00 -5.07 5.61
N PHE A 56 7.64 -4.02 5.12
CA PHE A 56 7.34 -2.65 5.54
C PHE A 56 6.87 -1.73 4.38
N GLY A 57 6.71 -2.26 3.16
CA GLY A 57 6.35 -1.45 1.97
C GLY A 57 4.88 -1.07 1.91
N THR A 58 4.01 -2.05 1.94
CA THR A 58 2.58 -1.89 1.59
C THR A 58 1.74 -1.19 2.64
N ALA A 59 2.18 -1.20 3.90
CA ALA A 59 1.41 -0.73 5.06
C ALA A 59 -0.03 -1.29 5.11
N SER A 60 -0.21 -2.55 4.69
CA SER A 60 -1.54 -3.15 4.64
C SER A 60 -2.19 -3.26 6.03
N GLU A 61 -1.41 -3.32 7.11
CA GLU A 61 -1.88 -3.26 8.49
C GLU A 61 -2.58 -1.95 8.84
N CYS A 62 -2.31 -0.86 8.09
CA CYS A 62 -2.90 0.47 8.31
C CYS A 62 -4.08 0.77 7.37
N THR A 63 -4.32 -0.04 6.34
CA THR A 63 -5.23 0.32 5.24
C THR A 63 -6.50 -0.52 5.19
N GLY A 64 -7.58 0.08 4.69
CA GLY A 64 -8.83 -0.59 4.35
C GLY A 64 -8.87 -1.07 2.89
N ILE A 65 -7.75 -1.59 2.39
CA ILE A 65 -7.57 -2.00 1.00
C ILE A 65 -7.04 -3.43 0.99
N ALA A 66 -7.55 -4.26 0.09
CA ALA A 66 -7.01 -5.57 -0.24
C ALA A 66 -6.78 -5.63 -1.74
N ILE A 67 -5.53 -5.88 -2.17
CA ILE A 67 -5.11 -5.92 -3.58
C ILE A 67 -4.79 -7.37 -3.96
N PHE A 68 -5.19 -7.75 -5.16
CA PHE A 68 -4.91 -9.08 -5.72
C PHE A 68 -4.84 -9.04 -7.24
N ASP A 69 -4.21 -10.06 -7.79
CA ASP A 69 -4.12 -10.27 -9.24
C ASP A 69 -5.23 -11.23 -9.71
N LEU A 70 -5.94 -10.84 -10.75
CA LEU A 70 -6.85 -11.70 -11.48
C LEU A 70 -6.10 -12.29 -12.66
N LEU A 71 -5.58 -13.50 -12.48
CA LEU A 71 -4.68 -14.14 -13.45
C LEU A 71 -5.34 -14.34 -14.82
N GLU A 72 -6.62 -14.72 -14.85
CA GLU A 72 -7.38 -14.92 -16.09
C GLU A 72 -7.54 -13.63 -16.91
N MET A 73 -7.52 -12.47 -16.26
CA MET A 73 -7.68 -11.16 -16.90
C MET A 73 -6.35 -10.41 -17.04
N GLU A 74 -5.27 -10.98 -16.53
CA GLU A 74 -3.96 -10.30 -16.40
C GLU A 74 -4.08 -8.90 -15.78
N ALA A 75 -4.97 -8.75 -14.81
CA ALA A 75 -5.34 -7.47 -14.22
C ALA A 75 -5.12 -7.46 -12.71
N LYS A 76 -4.57 -6.36 -12.22
CA LYS A 76 -4.48 -6.07 -10.79
C LYS A 76 -5.67 -5.24 -10.36
N THR A 77 -6.35 -5.66 -9.31
CA THR A 77 -7.53 -4.98 -8.75
C THR A 77 -7.59 -5.17 -7.25
N GLY A 78 -8.67 -4.77 -6.62
CA GLY A 78 -8.82 -4.94 -5.18
C GLY A 78 -10.21 -4.64 -4.67
N ILE A 79 -10.33 -4.68 -3.36
CA ILE A 79 -11.51 -4.29 -2.60
C ILE A 79 -11.12 -3.12 -1.71
N VAL A 80 -11.92 -2.07 -1.72
CA VAL A 80 -11.70 -0.86 -0.91
C VAL A 80 -12.88 -0.64 0.02
N SER A 81 -12.62 -0.73 1.31
CA SER A 81 -13.62 -0.42 2.34
C SER A 81 -12.95 -0.08 3.67
N PRO A 82 -13.42 0.93 4.41
CA PRO A 82 -12.93 1.19 5.76
C PRO A 82 -13.08 -0.01 6.71
N ARG A 83 -14.01 -0.92 6.39
CA ARG A 83 -14.27 -2.13 7.19
C ARG A 83 -13.17 -3.19 7.08
N LEU A 84 -12.33 -3.13 6.04
CA LEU A 84 -11.21 -4.05 5.85
C LEU A 84 -9.98 -3.69 6.67
N ARG A 85 -9.93 -2.49 7.26
CA ARG A 85 -8.78 -2.08 8.06
C ARG A 85 -8.67 -3.01 9.27
N PRO A 86 -7.48 -3.59 9.52
CA PRO A 86 -7.24 -4.35 10.75
C PRO A 86 -7.51 -3.51 12.00
N ASP A 87 -7.96 -4.16 13.06
CA ASP A 87 -8.20 -3.50 14.35
C ASP A 87 -6.89 -3.21 15.08
N LEU A 88 -5.86 -4.02 14.83
CA LEU A 88 -4.53 -3.87 15.42
C LEU A 88 -3.45 -4.23 14.39
N GLY A 89 -2.50 -3.33 14.17
CA GLY A 89 -1.21 -3.61 13.53
C GLY A 89 -0.16 -3.89 14.60
N LEU A 90 0.45 -5.07 14.58
CA LEU A 90 1.54 -5.42 15.49
C LEU A 90 2.85 -5.44 14.69
N LEU A 91 3.68 -4.42 14.88
CA LEU A 91 4.93 -4.23 14.17
C LEU A 91 6.09 -4.74 15.03
N ASP A 92 6.80 -5.75 14.50
CA ASP A 92 8.02 -6.29 15.11
C ASP A 92 9.15 -6.22 14.08
N PRO A 93 10.13 -5.29 14.24
CA PRO A 93 11.25 -5.15 13.32
C PRO A 93 12.10 -6.40 13.15
N LEU A 94 12.10 -7.29 14.13
CA LEU A 94 12.82 -8.57 14.05
C LEU A 94 12.31 -9.44 12.90
N SER A 95 11.05 -9.28 12.50
CA SER A 95 10.48 -9.98 11.35
C SER A 95 11.14 -9.61 10.02
N LEU A 96 11.85 -8.48 9.95
CA LEU A 96 12.51 -7.99 8.73
C LEU A 96 13.93 -8.57 8.54
N LYS A 97 14.52 -9.19 9.56
CA LYS A 97 15.92 -9.66 9.51
C LYS A 97 16.20 -10.67 8.40
N THR A 98 15.22 -11.47 8.06
CA THR A 98 15.34 -12.53 7.03
C THR A 98 14.98 -12.05 5.63
N LEU A 99 14.57 -10.80 5.45
CA LEU A 99 14.22 -10.27 4.13
C LEU A 99 15.46 -10.18 3.24
N HIS A 100 15.33 -10.65 2.00
CA HIS A 100 16.35 -10.47 0.97
C HIS A 100 16.61 -8.98 0.67
N PRO A 101 17.85 -8.56 0.36
CA PRO A 101 18.17 -7.15 0.06
C PRO A 101 17.26 -6.52 -0.99
N MET A 102 16.95 -7.24 -2.08
CA MET A 102 16.04 -6.74 -3.12
C MET A 102 14.61 -6.49 -2.58
N ILE A 103 14.14 -7.32 -1.65
CA ILE A 103 12.82 -7.12 -1.02
C ILE A 103 12.87 -5.87 -0.14
N ARG A 104 13.93 -5.67 0.63
CA ARG A 104 14.13 -4.45 1.44
C ARG A 104 14.16 -3.20 0.56
N ALA A 105 14.92 -3.24 -0.53
CA ALA A 105 14.98 -2.12 -1.49
C ALA A 105 13.60 -1.81 -2.09
N ALA A 106 12.89 -2.82 -2.58
CA ALA A 106 11.57 -2.64 -3.14
C ALA A 106 10.57 -2.07 -2.13
N ASN A 107 10.60 -2.56 -0.89
CA ASN A 107 9.74 -2.03 0.19
C ASN A 107 10.06 -0.56 0.51
N ALA A 108 11.34 -0.21 0.60
CA ALA A 108 11.72 1.17 0.88
C ALA A 108 11.33 2.15 -0.24
N PHE A 109 11.45 1.73 -1.50
CA PHE A 109 10.96 2.52 -2.63
C PHE A 109 9.43 2.65 -2.64
N ASP A 110 8.72 1.64 -2.16
CA ASP A 110 7.26 1.71 -2.00
C ASP A 110 6.87 2.73 -0.93
N VAL A 111 7.50 2.67 0.25
CA VAL A 111 7.32 3.65 1.33
C VAL A 111 7.61 5.08 0.86
N PHE A 112 8.74 5.26 0.17
CA PHE A 112 9.12 6.57 -0.38
C PHE A 112 8.08 7.08 -1.37
N SER A 113 7.61 6.23 -2.26
CA SER A 113 6.59 6.58 -3.26
C SER A 113 5.27 6.93 -2.60
N HIS A 114 4.80 6.12 -1.64
CA HIS A 114 3.60 6.40 -0.85
C HIS A 114 3.66 7.79 -0.21
N ALA A 115 4.77 8.10 0.45
CA ALA A 115 4.95 9.38 1.13
C ALA A 115 4.99 10.56 0.15
N CYS A 116 5.76 10.45 -0.95
CA CYS A 116 5.83 11.50 -1.98
C CYS A 116 4.49 11.73 -2.67
N GLU A 117 3.77 10.66 -3.03
CA GLU A 117 2.46 10.78 -3.66
C GLU A 117 1.42 11.37 -2.71
N SER A 118 1.46 11.00 -1.44
CA SER A 118 0.59 11.56 -0.41
C SER A 118 0.79 13.07 -0.26
N LEU A 119 2.05 13.53 -0.19
CA LEU A 119 2.40 14.94 -0.11
C LEU A 119 1.95 15.73 -1.34
N THR A 120 2.02 15.12 -2.52
CA THR A 120 1.67 15.75 -3.80
C THR A 120 0.25 15.45 -4.25
N ALA A 121 -0.53 14.72 -3.46
CA ALA A 121 -1.94 14.48 -3.72
C ALA A 121 -2.73 15.79 -3.70
N ARG A 122 -3.83 15.83 -4.47
CA ARG A 122 -4.73 17.00 -4.47
C ARG A 122 -5.19 17.30 -3.04
N PRO A 123 -5.05 18.54 -2.54
CA PRO A 123 -5.44 18.91 -1.18
C PRO A 123 -6.91 18.58 -0.88
N PHE A 124 -7.21 18.19 0.36
CA PHE A 124 -8.58 17.89 0.79
C PHE A 124 -9.53 19.10 0.61
N THR A 125 -9.03 20.32 0.73
CA THR A 125 -9.78 21.56 0.52
C THR A 125 -10.21 21.79 -0.93
N HIS A 126 -9.56 21.15 -1.89
CA HIS A 126 -9.85 21.25 -3.31
C HIS A 126 -10.73 20.09 -3.82
N ARG A 127 -11.17 19.21 -2.93
CA ARG A 127 -12.08 18.10 -3.29
C ARG A 127 -13.52 18.52 -3.02
N GLN A 128 -14.41 18.12 -3.92
CA GLN A 128 -15.84 18.30 -3.70
C GLN A 128 -16.29 17.44 -2.53
N ALA A 129 -16.95 18.04 -1.55
CA ALA A 129 -17.56 17.30 -0.47
C ALA A 129 -18.70 16.42 -0.99
N PRO A 130 -18.77 15.14 -0.61
CA PRO A 130 -19.92 14.32 -0.94
C PRO A 130 -21.18 14.84 -0.21
N ASP A 131 -22.33 14.60 -0.81
CA ASP A 131 -23.64 14.97 -0.26
C ASP A 131 -23.99 14.28 1.07
N HIS A 132 -23.32 13.15 1.37
CA HIS A 132 -23.50 12.43 2.62
C HIS A 132 -22.16 11.85 3.13
N PRO A 133 -21.91 11.86 4.46
CA PRO A 133 -20.66 11.34 5.04
C PRO A 133 -20.34 9.88 4.68
N SER A 134 -21.37 9.03 4.50
CA SER A 134 -21.17 7.62 4.10
C SER A 134 -20.61 7.43 2.69
N ARG A 135 -20.63 8.47 1.86
CA ARG A 135 -20.07 8.48 0.50
C ARG A 135 -18.66 9.04 0.42
N ARG A 136 -18.06 9.37 1.57
CA ARG A 136 -16.67 9.84 1.58
C ARG A 136 -15.75 8.72 1.12
N PRO A 137 -14.83 9.01 0.17
CA PRO A 137 -13.81 8.04 -0.22
C PRO A 137 -12.89 7.74 0.96
N LEU A 138 -12.21 6.60 0.92
CA LEU A 138 -11.26 6.19 1.95
C LEU A 138 -10.14 7.22 2.11
N SER A 139 -9.55 7.67 1.00
CA SER A 139 -8.54 8.74 0.96
C SER A 139 -9.17 10.05 0.51
N GLN A 140 -8.89 11.13 1.24
CA GLN A 140 -9.59 12.41 1.06
C GLN A 140 -8.71 13.55 0.56
N GLY A 141 -7.45 13.30 0.31
CA GLY A 141 -6.49 14.27 -0.17
C GLY A 141 -5.47 14.70 0.87
N ALA A 142 -4.40 15.29 0.40
CA ALA A 142 -3.32 15.75 1.24
C ALA A 142 -3.82 16.72 2.31
N ASN A 143 -3.32 16.57 3.52
CA ASN A 143 -3.72 17.33 4.70
C ASN A 143 -2.54 17.39 5.70
N PRO A 144 -2.56 18.34 6.68
CA PRO A 144 -1.44 18.54 7.58
C PRO A 144 -0.97 17.30 8.37
N TYR A 145 -1.90 16.39 8.74
CA TYR A 145 -1.53 15.18 9.47
C TYR A 145 -0.82 14.17 8.57
N SER A 146 -1.32 13.98 7.35
CA SER A 146 -0.64 13.12 6.38
C SER A 146 0.72 13.69 5.98
N ASP A 147 0.83 15.02 5.88
CA ASP A 147 2.07 15.69 5.51
C ASP A 147 3.18 15.45 6.57
N ILE A 148 2.86 15.61 7.86
CA ILE A 148 3.82 15.34 8.96
C ILE A 148 4.31 13.89 8.90
N ALA A 149 3.41 12.93 8.79
CA ALA A 149 3.78 11.52 8.74
C ALA A 149 4.63 11.18 7.51
N CYS A 150 4.28 11.73 6.34
CA CYS A 150 4.99 11.47 5.10
C CYS A 150 6.37 12.13 5.05
N LEU A 151 6.54 13.33 5.58
CA LEU A 151 7.85 13.98 5.65
C LEU A 151 8.82 13.18 6.52
N GLU A 152 8.37 12.71 7.67
CA GLU A 152 9.16 11.85 8.54
C GLU A 152 9.50 10.52 7.85
N ALA A 153 8.54 9.89 7.16
CA ALA A 153 8.79 8.66 6.42
C ALA A 153 9.85 8.84 5.32
N ILE A 154 9.83 9.94 4.58
CA ILE A 154 10.84 10.26 3.56
C ILE A 154 12.22 10.40 4.20
N GLN A 155 12.33 11.10 5.31
CA GLN A 155 13.59 11.29 6.01
C GLN A 155 14.16 9.95 6.48
N LEU A 156 13.36 9.14 7.17
CA LEU A 156 13.77 7.82 7.66
C LEU A 156 14.22 6.89 6.54
N VAL A 157 13.51 6.88 5.41
CA VAL A 157 13.95 6.10 4.23
C VAL A 157 15.27 6.64 3.69
N GLY A 158 15.41 7.95 3.55
CA GLY A 158 16.64 8.59 3.04
C GLY A 158 17.86 8.27 3.89
N GLU A 159 17.71 8.22 5.20
CA GLU A 159 18.81 7.98 6.14
C GLU A 159 19.16 6.48 6.25
N ASN A 160 18.21 5.58 6.07
CA ASN A 160 18.39 4.17 6.42
C ASN A 160 18.43 3.19 5.23
N LEU A 161 17.91 3.57 4.04
CA LEU A 161 17.76 2.67 2.91
C LEU A 161 19.04 1.94 2.52
N ILE A 162 20.14 2.69 2.32
CA ILE A 162 21.39 2.12 1.80
C ILE A 162 21.96 1.10 2.79
N GLN A 163 22.01 1.47 4.07
CA GLN A 163 22.51 0.59 5.12
C GLN A 163 21.62 -0.65 5.26
N ALA A 164 20.31 -0.48 5.32
CA ALA A 164 19.36 -1.58 5.45
C ALA A 164 19.41 -2.59 4.29
N VAL A 165 19.81 -2.16 3.10
CA VAL A 165 19.94 -3.05 1.93
C VAL A 165 21.24 -3.82 1.96
N HIS A 166 22.36 -3.15 2.25
CA HIS A 166 23.71 -3.72 2.10
C HIS A 166 24.23 -4.41 3.34
N ASP A 167 24.02 -3.80 4.51
CA ASP A 167 24.53 -4.28 5.80
C ASP A 167 23.58 -3.86 6.94
N PRO A 168 22.41 -4.53 7.06
CA PRO A 168 21.33 -4.09 7.93
C PRO A 168 21.68 -4.26 9.41
N GLU A 169 21.53 -3.20 10.16
CA GLU A 169 21.47 -3.19 11.61
C GLU A 169 20.02 -3.13 12.11
N ASP A 170 19.80 -3.49 13.36
CA ASP A 170 18.44 -3.53 13.93
C ASP A 170 17.77 -2.15 13.90
N GLU A 171 18.52 -1.09 14.16
CA GLU A 171 18.08 0.30 14.15
C GLU A 171 17.58 0.74 12.76
N ASN A 172 18.27 0.31 11.69
CA ASN A 172 17.85 0.63 10.33
C ASN A 172 16.53 -0.09 9.96
N LEU A 173 16.37 -1.35 10.38
CA LEU A 173 15.16 -2.11 10.13
C LEU A 173 13.98 -1.56 10.93
N GLU A 174 14.20 -1.16 12.18
CA GLU A 174 13.21 -0.49 13.01
C GLU A 174 12.76 0.83 12.39
N ALA A 175 13.71 1.68 11.97
CA ALA A 175 13.44 2.95 11.31
C ALA A 175 12.61 2.77 10.03
N LEU A 176 12.94 1.77 9.20
CA LEU A 176 12.20 1.51 7.96
C LEU A 176 10.81 0.91 8.21
N MET A 177 10.65 0.06 9.22
CA MET A 177 9.31 -0.43 9.61
C MET A 177 8.44 0.71 10.11
N PHE A 178 9.01 1.61 10.92
CA PHE A 178 8.31 2.81 11.38
C PHE A 178 7.97 3.76 10.23
N ALA A 179 8.89 3.96 9.28
CA ALA A 179 8.63 4.74 8.06
C ALA A 179 7.47 4.16 7.23
N GLY A 180 7.41 2.84 7.10
CA GLY A 180 6.31 2.15 6.42
C GLY A 180 4.96 2.43 7.07
N MET A 181 4.89 2.33 8.40
CA MET A 181 3.68 2.68 9.16
C MET A 181 3.27 4.15 8.98
N LEU A 182 4.22 5.07 9.08
CA LEU A 182 3.96 6.50 8.89
C LEU A 182 3.43 6.81 7.49
N ALA A 183 4.08 6.25 6.46
CA ALA A 183 3.60 6.38 5.08
C ALA A 183 2.19 5.77 4.93
N GLY A 184 1.93 4.61 5.56
CA GLY A 184 0.62 3.96 5.57
C GLY A 184 -0.49 4.83 6.16
N ILE A 185 -0.22 5.49 7.28
CA ILE A 185 -1.12 6.47 7.88
C ILE A 185 -1.31 7.67 6.94
N GLY A 186 -0.21 8.16 6.35
CA GLY A 186 -0.24 9.29 5.42
C GLY A 186 -1.08 9.02 4.18
N PHE A 187 -0.70 8.04 3.35
CA PHE A 187 -1.40 7.77 2.10
C PHE A 187 -2.80 7.16 2.32
N GLY A 188 -3.00 6.44 3.40
CA GLY A 188 -4.32 5.94 3.77
C GLY A 188 -5.36 7.05 3.96
N ASN A 189 -4.91 8.24 4.34
CA ASN A 189 -5.75 9.44 4.47
C ASN A 189 -5.70 10.35 3.23
N ALA A 190 -4.53 10.57 2.65
CA ALA A 190 -4.35 11.49 1.52
C ALA A 190 -4.59 10.83 0.16
N GLY A 191 -4.16 9.58 0.00
CA GLY A 191 -4.22 8.81 -1.23
C GLY A 191 -2.90 8.79 -1.99
N CYS A 192 -2.78 7.87 -2.93
CA CYS A 192 -1.75 7.81 -3.96
C CYS A 192 -2.31 8.30 -5.30
N HIS A 193 -1.45 8.44 -6.30
CA HIS A 193 -1.88 8.93 -7.61
C HIS A 193 -1.18 8.22 -8.79
N LEU A 194 -0.58 8.96 -9.73
CA LEU A 194 -0.12 8.41 -11.00
C LEU A 194 0.98 7.34 -10.89
N PRO A 195 2.03 7.46 -10.06
CA PRO A 195 3.06 6.42 -9.98
C PRO A 195 2.48 5.06 -9.62
N HIS A 196 1.63 4.99 -8.60
CA HIS A 196 0.90 3.78 -8.23
C HIS A 196 -0.07 3.32 -9.33
N GLY A 197 -0.84 4.25 -9.92
CA GLY A 197 -1.75 3.92 -11.01
C GLY A 197 -1.04 3.33 -12.22
N MET A 198 0.13 3.84 -12.58
CA MET A 198 0.95 3.34 -13.69
C MET A 198 1.66 2.01 -13.35
N SER A 199 1.94 1.75 -12.07
CA SER A 199 2.62 0.53 -11.63
C SER A 199 1.89 -0.74 -12.05
N TYR A 200 0.57 -0.70 -12.14
CA TYR A 200 -0.26 -1.83 -12.57
C TYR A 200 0.04 -2.24 -14.01
N ALA A 201 0.22 -1.26 -14.90
CA ALA A 201 0.61 -1.52 -16.28
C ALA A 201 2.04 -2.06 -16.36
N VAL A 202 2.99 -1.52 -15.58
CA VAL A 202 4.37 -2.02 -15.52
C VAL A 202 4.38 -3.47 -15.08
N ALA A 203 3.70 -3.81 -13.99
CA ALA A 203 3.64 -5.17 -13.47
C ALA A 203 2.90 -6.13 -14.42
N GLY A 204 1.83 -5.68 -15.07
CA GLY A 204 1.02 -6.51 -15.96
C GLY A 204 1.66 -6.77 -17.33
N LEU A 205 2.48 -5.85 -17.84
CA LEU A 205 3.09 -5.95 -19.19
C LEU A 205 4.49 -6.56 -19.17
N CYS A 206 5.19 -6.57 -18.05
CA CYS A 206 6.51 -7.16 -17.93
C CYS A 206 6.38 -8.69 -17.78
N LYS A 207 6.86 -9.44 -18.79
CA LYS A 207 6.66 -10.90 -18.87
C LYS A 207 7.95 -11.72 -18.74
N ASP A 208 9.10 -11.08 -18.57
CA ASP A 208 10.42 -11.71 -18.60
C ASP A 208 11.34 -11.34 -17.44
N TYR A 209 10.89 -10.50 -16.52
CA TYR A 209 11.68 -10.08 -15.36
C TYR A 209 11.44 -10.98 -14.15
N GLN A 210 12.54 -11.46 -13.56
CA GLN A 210 12.55 -12.17 -12.30
C GLN A 210 13.57 -11.53 -11.37
N PRO A 211 13.14 -10.92 -10.26
CA PRO A 211 14.05 -10.29 -9.32
C PRO A 211 14.77 -11.31 -8.45
N ASP A 212 16.02 -11.02 -8.10
CA ASP A 212 16.77 -11.81 -7.15
C ASP A 212 16.05 -11.89 -5.79
N GLY A 213 16.10 -13.06 -5.16
CA GLY A 213 15.50 -13.28 -3.85
C GLY A 213 13.97 -13.45 -3.85
N TRP A 214 13.33 -13.44 -5.00
CA TRP A 214 11.92 -13.82 -5.16
C TRP A 214 11.79 -15.23 -5.67
N SER A 215 11.11 -16.08 -4.89
CA SER A 215 10.71 -17.41 -5.34
C SER A 215 9.39 -17.29 -6.12
N SER A 216 9.50 -17.14 -7.43
CA SER A 216 8.34 -17.08 -8.32
C SER A 216 8.56 -17.99 -9.52
N ASP A 217 7.52 -18.68 -9.94
CA ASP A 217 7.49 -19.51 -11.15
C ASP A 217 7.11 -18.72 -12.41
N HIS A 218 6.86 -17.43 -12.26
CA HIS A 218 6.47 -16.52 -13.33
C HIS A 218 7.20 -15.19 -13.21
N ALA A 219 7.19 -14.39 -14.27
CA ALA A 219 7.75 -13.06 -14.29
C ALA A 219 7.03 -12.17 -13.24
N LEU A 220 7.81 -11.39 -12.51
CA LEU A 220 7.32 -10.54 -11.44
C LEU A 220 8.14 -9.25 -11.37
N VAL A 221 7.50 -8.10 -11.42
CA VAL A 221 8.12 -6.83 -11.03
C VAL A 221 7.71 -6.52 -9.59
N PRO A 222 8.65 -6.42 -8.64
CA PRO A 222 8.33 -6.04 -7.26
C PRO A 222 7.55 -4.72 -7.22
N HIS A 223 6.52 -4.65 -6.40
CA HIS A 223 5.58 -3.54 -6.40
C HIS A 223 6.27 -2.18 -6.28
N GLY A 224 7.10 -1.96 -5.25
CA GLY A 224 7.80 -0.70 -5.07
C GLY A 224 8.73 -0.32 -6.24
N ILE A 225 9.30 -1.31 -6.94
CA ILE A 225 10.08 -1.06 -8.16
C ILE A 225 9.16 -0.61 -9.29
N SER A 226 8.02 -1.27 -9.49
CA SER A 226 7.05 -0.89 -10.53
C SER A 226 6.46 0.50 -10.32
N VAL A 227 6.43 0.98 -9.07
CA VAL A 227 5.99 2.33 -8.71
C VAL A 227 7.09 3.36 -8.93
N ILE A 228 8.28 3.13 -8.33
CA ILE A 228 9.34 4.15 -8.31
C ILE A 228 9.87 4.52 -9.70
N VAL A 229 9.91 3.57 -10.63
CA VAL A 229 10.39 3.83 -12.00
C VAL A 229 9.55 4.87 -12.74
N ASN A 230 8.29 5.05 -12.37
CA ASN A 230 7.39 6.04 -12.94
C ASN A 230 7.54 7.42 -12.28
N SER A 231 7.99 7.48 -11.03
CA SER A 231 7.98 8.68 -10.20
C SER A 231 8.73 9.87 -10.81
N PRO A 232 9.94 9.74 -11.40
CA PRO A 232 10.63 10.89 -11.98
C PRO A 232 9.86 11.55 -13.14
N ALA A 233 9.20 10.75 -13.97
CA ALA A 233 8.41 11.27 -15.10
C ALA A 233 7.11 11.92 -14.58
N VAL A 234 6.45 11.28 -13.65
CA VAL A 234 5.20 11.79 -13.07
C VAL A 234 5.43 13.11 -12.33
N PHE A 235 6.44 13.19 -11.46
CA PHE A 235 6.69 14.43 -10.71
C PHE A 235 7.14 15.59 -11.58
N ARG A 236 7.84 15.33 -12.69
CA ARG A 236 8.06 16.36 -13.71
C ARG A 236 6.77 16.82 -14.38
N PHE A 237 5.86 15.90 -14.67
CA PHE A 237 4.57 16.22 -15.30
C PHE A 237 3.64 16.98 -14.35
N THR A 238 3.58 16.59 -13.09
CA THR A 238 2.68 17.17 -12.09
C THR A 238 3.29 18.37 -11.35
N GLY A 239 4.58 18.66 -11.53
CA GLY A 239 5.35 19.63 -10.73
C GLY A 239 4.72 21.02 -10.69
N SER A 240 4.18 21.51 -11.81
CA SER A 240 3.52 22.82 -11.84
C SER A 240 2.24 22.87 -11.00
N ALA A 241 1.54 21.75 -10.86
CA ALA A 241 0.32 21.65 -10.04
C ALA A 241 0.63 21.45 -8.53
N CYS A 242 1.88 21.12 -8.19
CA CYS A 242 2.32 20.88 -6.82
C CYS A 242 3.14 22.03 -6.22
N GLN A 243 3.45 23.07 -7.00
CA GLN A 243 4.32 24.18 -6.60
C GLN A 243 3.78 25.05 -5.45
N GLU A 244 2.50 24.93 -5.13
CA GLU A 244 1.85 25.71 -4.06
C GLU A 244 1.89 24.98 -2.68
N ARG A 245 2.68 23.90 -2.54
CA ARG A 245 2.71 23.08 -1.32
C ARG A 245 4.12 22.95 -0.72
#